data_366bc6a36e0e63b91de0afa0fe152809
#
_entry.id   366bc6a36e0e63b91de0afa0fe152809
#
_cell.length_a   1.000
_cell.length_b   1.000
_cell.length_c   1.000
_cell.angle_alpha   90.00
_cell.angle_beta   90.00
_cell.angle_gamma   90.00
#
_symmetry.space_group_name_H-M   'P 1'
#
loop_
_entity.id
_entity.type
_entity.pdbx_description
1 polymer ?
#
loop_
_entity_poly.entity_id
_entity_poly.type
_entity_poly.pdbx_seq_one_letter_code
_entity_poly.pdbx_strand_id
1 'polypeptide(L)'
;MRSTVYIETSIVGYYTGRPSRDLIIAGRQEITRHWWENERRKYSLYISALVLQESQRGEPEAAKKRREALKGIPLLGTTDLSEELADALVGKGPIPAKYPEDALHIALASTSEMDYLLTWNFRHINNAMMRADVTRIISDFGLKCPVICTPEELLGGSL
;
A
#
# COMPACT_ATOMS: atom_id res chain seq x y z
N MET A 1 -2.47 5.91 -21.43
CA MET A 1 -1.68 6.12 -20.20
C MET A 1 -2.03 5.07 -19.16
N ARG A 2 -1.03 4.50 -18.51
CA ARG A 2 -1.28 3.49 -17.47
C ARG A 2 -1.71 4.15 -16.17
N SER A 3 -2.66 3.55 -15.47
CA SER A 3 -3.00 3.97 -14.12
C SER A 3 -1.85 3.74 -13.16
N THR A 4 -1.70 4.60 -12.18
CA THR A 4 -0.63 4.55 -11.20
C THR A 4 -1.06 3.80 -9.95
N VAL A 5 -0.16 2.98 -9.40
CA VAL A 5 -0.42 2.17 -8.20
C VAL A 5 0.72 2.35 -7.21
N TYR A 6 0.39 2.76 -6.01
CA TYR A 6 1.32 2.72 -4.89
C TYR A 6 1.24 1.36 -4.22
N ILE A 7 2.37 0.67 -4.12
CA ILE A 7 2.47 -0.67 -3.53
C ILE A 7 2.86 -0.53 -2.06
N GLU A 8 1.91 -0.81 -1.17
CA GLU A 8 2.18 -0.80 0.27
C GLU A 8 2.88 -2.12 0.66
N THR A 9 3.63 -2.08 1.74
CA THR A 9 4.56 -3.15 2.16
C THR A 9 3.92 -4.54 2.29
N SER A 10 2.64 -4.62 2.69
CA SER A 10 1.95 -5.91 2.83
C SER A 10 1.88 -6.68 1.51
N ILE A 11 1.85 -5.98 0.37
CA ILE A 11 1.78 -6.61 -0.94
C ILE A 11 3.04 -7.43 -1.21
N VAL A 12 4.22 -6.83 -1.06
CA VAL A 12 5.47 -7.54 -1.29
C VAL A 12 5.68 -8.65 -0.25
N GLY A 13 5.21 -8.43 0.97
CA GLY A 13 5.25 -9.44 2.02
C GLY A 13 4.46 -10.70 1.65
N TYR A 14 3.24 -10.54 1.16
CA TYR A 14 2.43 -11.67 0.71
C TYR A 14 2.99 -12.31 -0.56
N TYR A 15 3.50 -11.50 -1.48
CA TYR A 15 4.06 -12.02 -2.73
C TYR A 15 5.28 -12.92 -2.51
N THR A 16 6.20 -12.51 -1.64
CA THR A 16 7.48 -13.21 -1.42
C THR A 16 7.45 -14.18 -0.25
N GLY A 17 6.41 -14.14 0.58
CA GLY A 17 6.33 -14.95 1.80
C GLY A 17 6.24 -16.45 1.52
N ARG A 18 6.70 -17.24 2.48
CA ARG A 18 6.54 -18.69 2.41
C ARG A 18 5.05 -19.04 2.38
N PRO A 19 4.67 -20.10 1.65
CA PRO A 19 3.27 -20.53 1.62
C PRO A 19 2.71 -20.75 3.02
N SER A 20 1.61 -20.07 3.33
CA SER A 20 0.96 -20.16 4.63
C SER A 20 0.09 -21.40 4.73
N ARG A 21 -0.05 -21.95 5.94
CA ARG A 21 -1.02 -23.01 6.23
C ARG A 21 -2.40 -22.45 6.55
N ASP A 22 -2.48 -21.17 6.90
CA ASP A 22 -3.75 -20.49 7.08
C ASP A 22 -4.40 -20.29 5.71
N LEU A 23 -5.63 -20.80 5.55
CA LEU A 23 -6.31 -20.79 4.25
C LEU A 23 -6.58 -19.38 3.73
N ILE A 24 -6.89 -18.44 4.62
CA ILE A 24 -7.16 -17.05 4.23
C ILE A 24 -5.89 -16.40 3.73
N ILE A 25 -4.80 -16.55 4.48
CA ILE A 25 -3.50 -15.99 4.10
C ILE A 25 -2.99 -16.64 2.81
N ALA A 26 -3.11 -17.97 2.70
CA ALA A 26 -2.70 -18.69 1.50
C ALA A 26 -3.46 -18.20 0.26
N GLY A 27 -4.76 -17.95 0.40
CA GLY A 27 -5.58 -17.40 -0.68
C GLY A 27 -5.10 -16.01 -1.09
N ARG A 28 -4.80 -15.14 -0.13
CA ARG A 28 -4.27 -13.80 -0.41
C ARG A 28 -2.90 -13.85 -1.09
N GLN A 29 -2.04 -14.79 -0.68
CA GLN A 29 -0.74 -15.01 -1.33
C GLN A 29 -0.91 -15.40 -2.80
N GLU A 30 -1.84 -16.30 -3.12
CA GLU A 30 -2.10 -16.70 -4.49
C GLU A 30 -2.65 -15.55 -5.34
N ILE A 31 -3.59 -14.80 -4.81
CA ILE A 31 -4.14 -13.61 -5.49
C ILE A 31 -3.04 -12.59 -5.75
N THR A 32 -2.19 -12.34 -4.76
CA THR A 32 -1.08 -11.38 -4.88
C THR A 32 -0.08 -11.85 -5.94
N ARG A 33 0.27 -13.13 -5.94
CA ARG A 33 1.18 -13.71 -6.92
C ARG A 33 0.62 -13.58 -8.33
N HIS A 34 -0.65 -13.90 -8.52
CA HIS A 34 -1.29 -13.78 -9.83
C HIS A 34 -1.27 -12.34 -10.33
N TRP A 35 -1.65 -11.39 -9.45
CA TRP A 35 -1.62 -9.97 -9.80
C TRP A 35 -0.21 -9.50 -10.14
N TRP A 36 0.75 -9.83 -9.30
CA TRP A 36 2.14 -9.40 -9.47
C TRP A 36 2.76 -9.93 -10.76
N GLU A 37 2.52 -11.18 -11.07
CA GLU A 37 3.15 -11.84 -12.22
C GLU A 37 2.44 -11.57 -13.55
N ASN A 38 1.13 -11.37 -13.52
CA ASN A 38 0.32 -11.28 -14.74
C ASN A 38 -0.31 -9.90 -14.98
N GLU A 39 -0.69 -9.19 -13.93
CA GLU A 39 -1.49 -7.97 -14.08
C GLU A 39 -0.68 -6.68 -13.88
N ARG A 40 0.40 -6.70 -13.09
CA ARG A 40 1.12 -5.50 -12.70
C ARG A 40 1.61 -4.66 -13.88
N ARG A 41 1.93 -5.28 -15.00
CA ARG A 41 2.43 -4.58 -16.19
C ARG A 41 1.42 -3.66 -16.85
N LYS A 42 0.15 -3.79 -16.47
CA LYS A 42 -0.91 -2.87 -16.93
C LYS A 42 -0.86 -1.53 -16.22
N TYR A 43 -0.07 -1.43 -15.16
CA TYR A 43 0.01 -0.26 -14.28
C TYR A 43 1.42 0.29 -14.21
N SER A 44 1.52 1.55 -13.80
CA SER A 44 2.79 2.17 -13.43
C SER A 44 2.92 2.07 -11.90
N LEU A 45 3.90 1.31 -11.44
CA LEU A 45 4.07 1.02 -10.02
C LEU A 45 5.00 2.01 -9.34
N TYR A 46 4.68 2.33 -8.10
CA TYR A 46 5.48 3.19 -7.23
C TYR A 46 5.52 2.61 -5.82
N ILE A 47 6.63 2.84 -5.13
CA ILE A 47 6.79 2.56 -3.71
C ILE A 47 7.35 3.81 -3.03
N SER A 48 7.84 3.66 -1.80
CA SER A 48 8.48 4.75 -1.06
C SER A 48 9.66 4.21 -0.26
N ALA A 49 10.49 5.12 0.28
CA ALA A 49 11.54 4.75 1.21
C ALA A 49 10.98 3.99 2.42
N LEU A 50 9.76 4.34 2.84
CA LEU A 50 9.08 3.64 3.95
C LEU A 50 8.84 2.17 3.61
N VAL A 51 8.39 1.85 2.40
CA VAL A 51 8.22 0.47 1.95
C VAL A 51 9.55 -0.29 2.00
N LEU A 52 10.63 0.34 1.56
CA LEU A 52 11.96 -0.27 1.62
C LEU A 52 12.41 -0.52 3.06
N GLN A 53 12.20 0.44 3.95
CA GLN A 53 12.55 0.30 5.37
C GLN A 53 11.78 -0.84 6.02
N GLU A 54 10.48 -0.88 5.83
CA GLU A 54 9.64 -1.94 6.39
C GLU A 54 9.99 -3.31 5.82
N SER A 55 10.36 -3.36 4.54
CA SER A 55 10.71 -4.60 3.85
C SER A 55 12.05 -5.19 4.32
N GLN A 56 12.89 -4.38 4.97
CA GLN A 56 14.18 -4.83 5.50
C GLN A 56 14.07 -5.47 6.89
N ARG A 57 12.91 -5.40 7.51
CA ARG A 57 12.69 -5.94 8.86
C ARG A 57 12.54 -7.46 8.82
N GLY A 58 12.89 -8.10 9.94
CA GLY A 58 12.69 -9.53 10.13
C GLY A 58 13.85 -10.37 9.65
N GLU A 59 13.56 -11.59 9.27
CA GLU A 59 14.56 -12.60 8.92
C GLU A 59 15.30 -12.20 7.63
N PRO A 60 16.67 -12.28 7.60
CA PRO A 60 17.48 -11.76 6.49
C PRO A 60 17.15 -12.31 5.11
N GLU A 61 16.88 -13.60 4.99
CA GLU A 61 16.54 -14.21 3.70
C GLU A 61 15.19 -13.72 3.19
N ALA A 62 14.21 -13.57 4.07
CA ALA A 62 12.89 -13.01 3.70
C ALA A 62 13.03 -11.54 3.27
N ALA A 63 13.81 -10.75 4.00
CA ALA A 63 14.08 -9.36 3.65
C ALA A 63 14.77 -9.24 2.29
N LYS A 64 15.70 -10.12 2.00
CA LYS A 64 16.39 -10.17 0.70
C LYS A 64 15.41 -10.40 -0.45
N LYS A 65 14.48 -11.34 -0.29
CA LYS A 65 13.46 -11.65 -1.31
C LYS A 65 12.57 -10.44 -1.57
N ARG A 66 12.17 -9.73 -0.50
CA ARG A 66 11.36 -8.52 -0.65
C ARG A 66 12.11 -7.43 -1.40
N ARG A 67 13.39 -7.20 -1.05
CA ARG A 67 14.21 -6.20 -1.75
C ARG A 67 14.36 -6.52 -3.24
N GLU A 68 14.59 -7.78 -3.56
CA GLU A 68 14.71 -8.20 -4.96
C GLU A 68 13.42 -7.98 -5.74
N ALA A 69 12.27 -8.28 -5.14
CA ALA A 69 10.98 -8.07 -5.76
C ALA A 69 10.68 -6.58 -6.01
N LEU A 70 11.15 -5.70 -5.13
CA LEU A 70 10.93 -4.24 -5.23
C LEU A 70 11.94 -3.53 -6.13
N LYS A 71 12.98 -4.21 -6.57
CA LYS A 71 14.04 -3.59 -7.35
C LYS A 71 13.52 -2.97 -8.64
N GLY A 72 13.94 -1.73 -8.89
CA GLY A 72 13.56 -1.02 -10.10
C GLY A 72 12.23 -0.28 -10.03
N ILE A 73 11.45 -0.42 -8.96
CA ILE A 73 10.20 0.32 -8.79
C ILE A 73 10.54 1.74 -8.30
N PRO A 74 10.06 2.80 -8.99
CA PRO A 74 10.35 4.18 -8.58
C PRO A 74 9.83 4.52 -7.19
N LEU A 75 10.54 5.42 -6.52
CA LEU A 75 10.19 5.88 -5.18
C LEU A 75 9.42 7.20 -5.23
N LEU A 76 8.30 7.26 -4.51
CA LEU A 76 7.63 8.53 -4.22
C LEU A 76 8.41 9.27 -3.13
N GLY A 77 8.58 10.57 -3.31
CA GLY A 77 9.28 11.40 -2.32
C GLY A 77 8.35 11.83 -1.18
N THR A 78 8.93 11.97 0.01
CA THR A 78 8.26 12.58 1.15
C THR A 78 8.34 14.10 1.01
N THR A 79 7.24 14.79 1.25
CA THR A 79 7.14 16.25 1.19
C THR A 79 6.56 16.78 2.49
N ASP A 80 6.67 18.11 2.71
CA ASP A 80 6.02 18.73 3.86
C ASP A 80 4.52 18.48 3.84
N LEU A 81 3.91 18.51 2.66
CA LEU A 81 2.48 18.24 2.52
C LEU A 81 2.14 16.80 2.92
N SER A 82 2.95 15.82 2.53
CA SER A 82 2.70 14.43 2.92
C SER A 82 2.84 14.23 4.43
N GLU A 83 3.79 14.92 5.07
CA GLU A 83 3.95 14.85 6.52
C GLU A 83 2.77 15.51 7.24
N GLU A 84 2.33 16.67 6.78
CA GLU A 84 1.16 17.36 7.34
C GLU A 84 -0.10 16.51 7.21
N LEU A 85 -0.30 15.88 6.05
CA LEU A 85 -1.46 15.01 5.85
C LEU A 85 -1.38 13.77 6.74
N ALA A 86 -0.21 13.14 6.86
CA ALA A 86 -0.03 12.00 7.77
C ALA A 86 -0.34 12.37 9.21
N ASP A 87 0.13 13.53 9.67
CA ASP A 87 -0.15 14.04 11.01
C ASP A 87 -1.65 14.28 11.22
N ALA A 88 -2.33 14.81 10.21
CA ALA A 88 -3.78 15.03 10.28
C ALA A 88 -4.57 13.73 10.34
N LEU A 89 -4.15 12.71 9.58
CA LEU A 89 -4.79 11.39 9.61
C LEU A 89 -4.70 10.72 10.98
N VAL A 90 -3.67 11.03 11.73
CA VAL A 90 -3.52 10.55 13.12
C VAL A 90 -4.21 11.52 14.11
N GLY A 91 -3.87 12.81 14.07
CA GLY A 91 -4.32 13.79 15.06
C GLY A 91 -5.79 14.12 14.99
N LYS A 92 -6.37 14.17 13.80
CA LYS A 92 -7.78 14.50 13.54
C LYS A 92 -8.57 13.31 13.00
N GLY A 93 -7.88 12.24 12.66
CA GLY A 93 -8.44 11.12 11.94
C GLY A 93 -8.47 9.84 12.75
N PRO A 94 -8.83 8.74 12.07
CA PRO A 94 -9.07 7.47 12.71
C PRO A 94 -7.81 6.63 12.96
N ILE A 95 -6.65 7.04 12.41
CA ILE A 95 -5.45 6.20 12.51
C ILE A 95 -4.79 6.37 13.86
N PRO A 96 -4.58 5.27 14.62
CA PRO A 96 -3.97 5.38 15.93
C PRO A 96 -2.55 5.94 15.90
N ALA A 97 -2.20 6.78 16.89
CA ALA A 97 -0.86 7.38 16.99
C ALA A 97 0.26 6.36 17.10
N LYS A 98 -0.05 5.13 17.48
CA LYS A 98 0.89 4.02 17.57
C LYS A 98 1.34 3.52 16.18
N TYR A 99 0.58 3.83 15.12
CA TYR A 99 0.81 3.35 13.77
C TYR A 99 0.97 4.51 12.78
N PRO A 100 1.93 5.41 13.01
CA PRO A 100 2.11 6.58 12.14
C PRO A 100 2.51 6.20 10.71
N GLU A 101 3.15 5.05 10.52
CA GLU A 101 3.57 4.57 9.20
C GLU A 101 2.35 4.29 8.30
N ASP A 102 1.26 3.79 8.86
CA ASP A 102 0.04 3.53 8.08
C ASP A 102 -0.54 4.83 7.54
N ALA A 103 -0.53 5.89 8.33
CA ALA A 103 -0.94 7.22 7.89
C ALA A 103 -0.01 7.76 6.81
N LEU A 104 1.30 7.53 6.93
CA LEU A 104 2.26 8.00 5.95
C LEU A 104 2.09 7.31 4.60
N HIS A 105 1.79 6.01 4.57
CA HIS A 105 1.47 5.32 3.31
C HIS A 105 0.29 5.99 2.57
N ILE A 106 -0.78 6.29 3.29
CA ILE A 106 -1.94 6.97 2.71
C ILE A 106 -1.57 8.36 2.23
N ALA A 107 -0.81 9.11 3.03
CA ALA A 107 -0.41 10.46 2.70
C ALA A 107 0.49 10.52 1.46
N LEU A 108 1.45 9.61 1.36
CA LEU A 108 2.35 9.54 0.19
C LEU A 108 1.58 9.24 -1.09
N ALA A 109 0.68 8.29 -1.07
CA ALA A 109 -0.15 7.96 -2.23
C ALA A 109 -1.06 9.12 -2.62
N SER A 110 -1.62 9.82 -1.64
CA SER A 110 -2.54 10.94 -1.88
C SER A 110 -1.85 12.17 -2.44
N THR A 111 -0.72 12.58 -1.83
CA THR A 111 0.01 13.77 -2.26
C THR A 111 0.73 13.58 -3.59
N SER A 112 1.03 12.34 -3.96
CA SER A 112 1.62 12.00 -5.25
C SER A 112 0.56 11.66 -6.31
N GLU A 113 -0.70 11.88 -5.99
CA GLU A 113 -1.84 11.71 -6.91
C GLU A 113 -1.91 10.33 -7.55
N MET A 114 -1.66 9.29 -6.76
CA MET A 114 -1.80 7.92 -7.23
C MET A 114 -3.27 7.57 -7.48
N ASP A 115 -3.51 6.79 -8.52
CA ASP A 115 -4.87 6.30 -8.81
C ASP A 115 -5.29 5.24 -7.78
N TYR A 116 -4.36 4.37 -7.41
CA TYR A 116 -4.62 3.27 -6.48
C TYR A 116 -3.57 3.20 -5.38
N LEU A 117 -4.01 2.83 -4.19
CA LEU A 117 -3.15 2.38 -3.10
C LEU A 117 -3.46 0.91 -2.86
N LEU A 118 -2.51 0.04 -3.18
CA LEU A 118 -2.69 -1.39 -3.12
C LEU A 118 -2.17 -1.94 -1.79
N THR A 119 -3.03 -2.61 -1.03
CA THR A 119 -2.70 -3.05 0.32
C THR A 119 -3.57 -4.21 0.80
N TRP A 120 -3.00 -5.05 1.67
CA TRP A 120 -3.74 -6.04 2.44
C TRP A 120 -3.96 -5.60 3.89
N ASN A 121 -3.56 -4.38 4.24
CA ASN A 121 -3.74 -3.85 5.60
C ASN A 121 -5.18 -3.39 5.79
N PHE A 122 -6.05 -4.29 6.25
CA PHE A 122 -7.45 -3.99 6.55
C PHE A 122 -7.64 -3.30 7.90
N ARG A 123 -6.61 -3.29 8.74
CA ARG A 123 -6.72 -2.75 10.07
C ARG A 123 -6.69 -1.22 10.10
N HIS A 124 -5.73 -0.62 9.36
CA HIS A 124 -5.50 0.83 9.42
C HIS A 124 -5.47 1.55 8.08
N ILE A 125 -5.45 0.84 6.97
CA ILE A 125 -5.38 1.48 5.64
C ILE A 125 -6.65 1.20 4.84
N ASN A 126 -6.94 -0.06 4.54
CA ASN A 126 -8.14 -0.46 3.82
C ASN A 126 -9.21 -0.91 4.80
N ASN A 127 -9.63 0.00 5.65
CA ASN A 127 -10.62 -0.27 6.69
C ASN A 127 -11.91 0.49 6.38
N ALA A 128 -12.97 -0.26 6.07
CA ALA A 128 -14.26 0.32 5.68
C ALA A 128 -14.82 1.28 6.75
N MET A 129 -14.55 1.03 8.03
CA MET A 129 -15.04 1.87 9.12
C MET A 129 -14.32 3.22 9.22
N MET A 130 -13.11 3.30 8.67
CA MET A 130 -12.26 4.51 8.67
C MET A 130 -12.38 5.30 7.37
N ARG A 131 -12.89 4.70 6.30
CA ARG A 131 -12.79 5.22 4.94
C ARG A 131 -13.40 6.59 4.77
N ALA A 132 -14.57 6.85 5.34
CA ALA A 132 -15.22 8.15 5.22
C ALA A 132 -14.38 9.27 5.85
N ASP A 133 -13.82 9.03 7.04
CA ASP A 133 -12.98 10.01 7.72
C ASP A 133 -11.68 10.26 6.98
N VAL A 134 -11.03 9.21 6.50
CA VAL A 134 -9.80 9.31 5.72
C VAL A 134 -10.05 10.14 4.45
N THR A 135 -11.10 9.81 3.72
CA THR A 135 -11.45 10.52 2.47
C THR A 135 -11.72 12.00 2.75
N ARG A 136 -12.45 12.31 3.81
CA ARG A 136 -12.76 13.69 4.20
C ARG A 136 -11.50 14.49 4.52
N ILE A 137 -10.60 13.91 5.31
CA ILE A 137 -9.34 14.58 5.68
C ILE A 137 -8.48 14.86 4.45
N ILE A 138 -8.35 13.88 3.55
CA ILE A 138 -7.62 14.06 2.29
C ILE A 138 -8.26 15.17 1.45
N SER A 139 -9.57 15.18 1.36
CA SER A 139 -10.32 16.20 0.62
C SER A 139 -10.11 17.60 1.23
N ASP A 140 -10.03 17.71 2.55
CA ASP A 140 -9.76 18.98 3.24
C ASP A 140 -8.41 19.58 2.86
N PHE A 141 -7.47 18.75 2.43
CA PHE A 141 -6.17 19.19 1.90
C PHE A 141 -6.21 19.55 0.40
N GLY A 142 -7.40 19.53 -0.21
CA GLY A 142 -7.55 19.79 -1.64
C GLY A 142 -7.06 18.63 -2.53
N LEU A 143 -6.95 17.46 -1.98
CA LEU A 143 -6.44 16.28 -2.68
C LEU A 143 -7.55 15.26 -2.91
N LYS A 144 -7.35 14.40 -3.90
CA LYS A 144 -8.23 13.26 -4.15
C LYS A 144 -7.67 12.03 -3.46
N CYS A 145 -8.54 11.33 -2.72
CA CYS A 145 -8.14 10.06 -2.12
C CYS A 145 -7.92 9.01 -3.22
N PRO A 146 -6.78 8.31 -3.23
CA PRO A 146 -6.63 7.18 -4.15
C PRO A 146 -7.66 6.09 -3.82
N VAL A 147 -7.96 5.26 -4.80
CA VAL A 147 -8.78 4.07 -4.53
C VAL A 147 -7.92 3.10 -3.71
N ILE A 148 -8.28 2.90 -2.45
CA ILE A 148 -7.58 1.97 -1.57
C ILE A 148 -8.21 0.60 -1.79
N CYS A 149 -7.42 -0.37 -2.24
CA CYS A 149 -7.93 -1.67 -2.65
C CYS A 149 -6.91 -2.78 -2.47
N THR A 150 -7.37 -4.01 -2.65
CA THR A 150 -6.54 -5.22 -2.63
C THR A 150 -6.21 -5.64 -4.06
N PRO A 151 -5.20 -6.52 -4.24
CA PRO A 151 -4.95 -7.11 -5.55
C PRO A 151 -6.16 -7.84 -6.14
N GLU A 152 -7.01 -8.44 -5.30
CA GLU A 152 -8.23 -9.10 -5.77
C GLU A 152 -9.15 -8.13 -6.51
N GLU A 153 -9.32 -6.93 -5.97
CA GLU A 153 -10.17 -5.91 -6.59
C GLU A 153 -9.61 -5.43 -7.92
N LEU A 154 -8.29 -5.45 -8.10
CA LEU A 154 -7.64 -5.06 -9.37
C LEU A 154 -7.51 -6.19 -10.39
N LEU A 155 -8.00 -7.39 -10.08
CA LEU A 155 -8.07 -8.47 -11.06
C LEU A 155 -9.18 -8.27 -12.10
N GLY A 156 -10.19 -7.45 -11.75
CA GLY A 156 -11.29 -7.18 -12.67
C GLY A 156 -12.06 -8.44 -13.10
N GLY A 157 -12.08 -9.46 -12.24
CA GLY A 157 -12.73 -10.73 -12.56
C GLY A 157 -11.90 -11.68 -13.40
N SER A 158 -10.58 -11.46 -13.49
CA SER A 158 -9.69 -12.27 -14.34
C SER A 158 -9.19 -13.58 -13.70
N LEU A 159 -9.69 -13.93 -12.50
CA LEU A 159 -9.41 -15.23 -11.88
C LEU A 159 -10.28 -16.32 -12.45
#